data_1fc1cd9d7b63fdce6147c6eead1dda5c
#
_entry.id   1fc1cd9d7b63fdce6147c6eead1dda5c
#
_cell.length_a   1.000
_cell.length_b   1.000
_cell.length_c   1.000
_cell.angle_alpha   90.00
_cell.angle_beta   90.00
_cell.angle_gamma   90.00
#
_symmetry.space_group_name_H-M   'P 1'
#
loop_
_entity.id
_entity.type
_entity.pdbx_description
1 polymer ?
#
loop_
_entity_poly.entity_id
_entity_poly.type
_entity_poly.pdbx_seq_one_letter_code
_entity_poly.pdbx_strand_id
1 'polypeptide(L)'
;MKRTSFEKDINGEYAELFLNVRDFIKICIGNDAKEKYSENITTLYSKEGGFCYIKVKDDYIHIGWFRGRYISDKYNSLFGKGKSIRGQKVYKLDKITRDSIKYYVDETLMFLFKHNALKKL
;
A
#
# COMPACT_ATOMS: atom_id res chain seq x y z
N MET A 1 -18.65 -11.08 16.60
CA MET A 1 -17.79 -10.06 16.02
C MET A 1 -17.03 -10.61 14.83
N LYS A 2 -17.03 -9.91 13.70
CA LYS A 2 -16.30 -10.36 12.51
C LYS A 2 -14.81 -10.06 12.65
N ARG A 3 -13.97 -10.98 12.20
CA ARG A 3 -12.53 -10.79 12.19
C ARG A 3 -12.15 -9.73 11.15
N THR A 4 -11.15 -8.90 11.45
CA THR A 4 -10.59 -7.97 10.48
C THR A 4 -9.76 -8.72 9.44
N SER A 5 -9.54 -8.10 8.30
CA SER A 5 -8.62 -8.62 7.29
C SER A 5 -7.22 -8.83 7.88
N PHE A 6 -6.78 -7.90 8.73
CA PHE A 6 -5.48 -8.01 9.40
C PHE A 6 -5.37 -9.29 10.23
N GLU A 7 -6.39 -9.58 11.05
CA GLU A 7 -6.39 -10.79 11.87
C GLU A 7 -6.32 -12.07 11.02
N LYS A 8 -7.03 -12.10 9.89
CA LYS A 8 -6.99 -13.23 8.97
C LYS A 8 -5.59 -13.38 8.36
N ASP A 9 -5.00 -12.28 7.94
CA ASP A 9 -3.72 -12.28 7.24
C ASP A 9 -2.56 -12.68 8.14
N ILE A 10 -2.54 -12.23 9.40
CA ILE A 10 -1.46 -12.58 10.35
C ILE A 10 -1.59 -14.02 10.89
N ASN A 11 -2.73 -14.67 10.69
CA ASN A 11 -2.94 -16.05 11.11
C ASN A 11 -2.92 -17.02 9.93
N GLY A 12 -2.67 -16.55 8.73
CA GLY A 12 -2.64 -17.36 7.51
C GLY A 12 -1.26 -17.83 7.12
N GLU A 13 -1.20 -18.57 6.02
CA GLU A 13 0.02 -19.14 5.47
C GLU A 13 1.06 -18.10 5.07
N TYR A 14 0.61 -16.92 4.64
CA TYR A 14 1.49 -15.86 4.14
C TYR A 14 1.71 -14.74 5.16
N ALA A 15 1.52 -15.05 6.45
CA ALA A 15 1.61 -14.08 7.53
C ALA A 15 2.96 -13.37 7.59
N GLU A 16 4.06 -14.12 7.45
CA GLU A 16 5.39 -13.54 7.51
C GLU A 16 5.62 -12.53 6.38
N LEU A 17 5.27 -12.92 5.14
CA LEU A 17 5.40 -12.01 4.01
C LEU A 17 4.52 -10.78 4.19
N PHE A 18 3.27 -10.98 4.64
CA PHE A 18 2.33 -9.89 4.89
C PHE A 18 2.91 -8.87 5.88
N LEU A 19 3.41 -9.35 7.02
CA LEU A 19 3.98 -8.47 8.04
C LEU A 19 5.24 -7.75 7.54
N ASN A 20 6.08 -8.45 6.78
CA ASN A 20 7.28 -7.83 6.21
C ASN A 20 6.93 -6.74 5.20
N VAL A 21 5.95 -6.96 4.36
CA VAL A 21 5.48 -5.94 3.40
C VAL A 21 4.87 -4.75 4.14
N ARG A 22 4.00 -5.02 5.12
CA ARG A 22 3.41 -3.98 5.96
C ARG A 22 4.48 -3.10 6.60
N ASP A 23 5.46 -3.74 7.24
CA ASP A 23 6.51 -3.02 7.97
C ASP A 23 7.36 -2.20 7.00
N PHE A 24 7.69 -2.76 5.83
CA PHE A 24 8.50 -2.05 4.85
C PHE A 24 7.78 -0.82 4.30
N ILE A 25 6.49 -0.94 3.98
CA ILE A 25 5.70 0.21 3.50
C ILE A 25 5.66 1.30 4.58
N LYS A 26 5.45 0.93 5.84
CA LYS A 26 5.42 1.90 6.94
C LYS A 26 6.75 2.61 7.10
N ILE A 27 7.86 1.90 6.95
CA ILE A 27 9.20 2.51 6.98
C ILE A 27 9.33 3.53 5.84
N CYS A 28 8.87 3.18 4.66
CA CYS A 28 8.93 4.09 3.50
C CYS A 28 8.06 5.33 3.69
N ILE A 29 6.87 5.19 4.30
CA ILE A 29 5.98 6.32 4.59
C ILE A 29 6.63 7.25 5.62
N GLY A 30 7.22 6.69 6.68
CA GLY A 30 7.91 7.45 7.69
C GLY A 30 7.28 7.37 9.07
N ASN A 31 7.74 8.26 9.95
CA ASN A 31 7.43 8.19 11.38
C ASN A 31 5.95 8.37 11.74
N ASP A 32 5.17 9.01 10.88
CA ASP A 32 3.74 9.20 11.12
C ASP A 32 2.86 8.18 10.41
N ALA A 33 3.46 7.10 9.90
CA ALA A 33 2.72 6.02 9.27
C ALA A 33 1.79 5.34 10.29
N LYS A 34 0.53 5.15 9.89
CA LYS A 34 -0.50 4.54 10.73
C LYS A 34 -1.26 3.48 9.96
N GLU A 35 -1.93 2.63 10.70
CA GLU A 35 -2.75 1.54 10.16
C GLU A 35 -4.20 1.71 10.58
N LYS A 36 -5.09 1.29 9.69
CA LYS A 36 -6.51 1.20 9.99
C LYS A 36 -6.99 -0.18 9.55
N TYR A 37 -7.73 -0.84 10.43
CA TYR A 37 -8.18 -2.21 10.21
C TYR A 37 -9.67 -2.22 9.87
N SER A 38 -10.03 -3.01 8.85
CA SER A 38 -11.40 -3.22 8.49
C SER A 38 -11.63 -4.69 8.14
N GLU A 39 -12.88 -5.04 7.83
CA GLU A 39 -13.24 -6.41 7.50
C GLU A 39 -12.51 -6.92 6.25
N ASN A 40 -12.25 -6.05 5.29
CA ASN A 40 -11.76 -6.46 3.97
C ASN A 40 -10.33 -6.10 3.66
N ILE A 41 -9.77 -5.09 4.32
CA ILE A 41 -8.43 -4.59 4.00
C ILE A 41 -7.74 -4.04 5.25
N THR A 42 -6.41 -3.93 5.16
CA THR A 42 -5.61 -3.15 6.10
C THR A 42 -5.12 -1.91 5.36
N THR A 43 -5.49 -0.73 5.85
CA THR A 43 -5.14 0.53 5.20
C THR A 43 -3.90 1.13 5.86
N LEU A 44 -2.97 1.62 5.04
CA LEU A 44 -1.78 2.33 5.49
C LEU A 44 -1.88 3.79 5.06
N TYR A 45 -1.69 4.70 6.02
CA TYR A 45 -1.89 6.12 5.79
C TYR A 45 -0.97 6.95 6.68
N SER A 46 -0.94 8.25 6.40
CA SER A 46 -0.22 9.23 7.22
C SER A 46 -1.09 10.49 7.38
N LYS A 47 -0.56 11.50 8.03
CA LYS A 47 -1.24 12.80 8.14
C LYS A 47 -1.55 13.43 6.78
N GLU A 48 -0.81 13.07 5.74
CA GLU A 48 -1.04 13.58 4.38
C GLU A 48 -2.21 12.90 3.68
N GLY A 49 -2.58 11.69 4.12
CA GLY A 49 -3.69 10.93 3.54
C GLY A 49 -3.40 9.45 3.43
N GLY A 50 -4.28 8.73 2.74
CA GLY A 50 -4.14 7.30 2.50
C GLY A 50 -3.15 7.00 1.39
N PHE A 51 -2.28 6.01 1.61
CA PHE A 51 -1.31 5.58 0.61
C PHE A 51 -1.78 4.34 -0.12
N CYS A 52 -2.15 3.31 0.64
CA CYS A 52 -2.52 2.04 0.04
C CYS A 52 -3.29 1.19 1.05
N TYR A 53 -3.88 0.11 0.55
CA TYR A 53 -4.32 -0.98 1.39
C TYR A 53 -3.52 -2.22 1.05
N ILE A 54 -3.47 -3.17 1.98
CA ILE A 54 -2.81 -4.45 1.77
C ILE A 54 -3.70 -5.57 2.26
N LYS A 55 -3.55 -6.73 1.63
CA LYS A 55 -4.21 -7.97 2.06
C LYS A 55 -3.52 -9.16 1.41
N VAL A 56 -3.63 -10.31 2.04
CA VAL A 56 -3.24 -11.56 1.39
C VAL A 56 -4.32 -11.93 0.37
N LYS A 57 -3.92 -12.27 -0.84
CA LYS A 57 -4.83 -12.73 -1.88
C LYS A 57 -4.16 -13.86 -2.64
N ASP A 58 -4.84 -15.01 -2.71
CA ASP A 58 -4.27 -16.22 -3.32
C ASP A 58 -2.90 -16.55 -2.70
N ASP A 59 -1.81 -16.44 -3.45
CA ASP A 59 -0.45 -16.77 -3.00
C ASP A 59 0.49 -15.55 -2.98
N TYR A 60 -0.07 -14.35 -2.87
CA TYR A 60 0.71 -13.11 -2.88
C TYR A 60 0.10 -12.07 -1.94
N ILE A 61 0.86 -11.02 -1.66
CA ILE A 61 0.34 -9.84 -0.98
C ILE A 61 -0.13 -8.85 -2.03
N HIS A 62 -1.40 -8.49 -1.97
CA HIS A 62 -1.99 -7.50 -2.84
C HIS A 62 -1.86 -6.12 -2.19
N ILE A 63 -1.18 -5.21 -2.88
CA ILE A 63 -1.12 -3.80 -2.48
C ILE A 63 -2.04 -3.03 -3.43
N GLY A 64 -3.00 -2.27 -2.88
CA GLY A 64 -3.85 -1.40 -3.66
C GLY A 64 -3.44 0.04 -3.45
N TRP A 65 -2.71 0.63 -4.40
CA TRP A 65 -2.25 2.01 -4.33
C TRP A 65 -3.40 2.94 -4.64
N PHE A 66 -3.84 3.75 -3.66
CA PHE A 66 -5.03 4.60 -3.80
C PHE A 66 -4.90 5.60 -4.95
N ARG A 67 -3.70 6.09 -5.21
CA ARG A 67 -3.43 7.07 -6.28
C ARG A 67 -2.69 6.44 -7.46
N GLY A 68 -2.77 5.12 -7.61
CA GLY A 68 -2.01 4.39 -8.61
C GLY A 68 -2.17 4.87 -10.03
N ARG A 69 -3.38 5.35 -10.39
CA ARG A 69 -3.63 5.90 -11.72
C ARG A 69 -2.84 7.19 -11.99
N TYR A 70 -2.56 7.96 -10.94
CA TYR A 70 -2.00 9.32 -11.07
C TYR A 70 -0.50 9.39 -10.83
N ILE A 71 0.13 8.27 -10.48
CA ILE A 71 1.58 8.22 -10.25
C ILE A 71 2.27 7.49 -11.41
N SER A 72 3.58 7.74 -11.55
CA SER A 72 4.37 7.07 -12.58
C SER A 72 4.52 5.58 -12.27
N ASP A 73 4.26 4.71 -13.23
CA ASP A 73 4.46 3.26 -13.10
C ASP A 73 5.83 2.86 -13.64
N LYS A 74 6.88 3.41 -13.03
CA LYS A 74 8.27 3.20 -13.45
C LYS A 74 8.64 1.71 -13.56
N TYR A 75 8.11 0.88 -12.67
CA TYR A 75 8.48 -0.54 -12.60
C TYR A 75 7.52 -1.44 -13.38
N ASN A 76 6.53 -0.85 -14.04
CA ASN A 76 5.54 -1.59 -14.81
C ASN A 76 4.87 -2.70 -13.98
N SER A 77 4.63 -2.42 -12.71
CA SER A 77 4.08 -3.38 -11.75
C SER A 77 2.62 -3.14 -11.40
N LEU A 78 2.06 -2.02 -11.84
CA LEU A 78 0.70 -1.64 -11.48
C LEU A 78 -0.30 -2.19 -12.48
N PHE A 79 -1.44 -2.67 -11.96
CA PHE A 79 -2.50 -3.21 -12.80
C PHE A 79 -3.87 -2.72 -12.32
N GLY A 80 -4.86 -2.82 -13.20
CA GLY A 80 -6.23 -2.48 -12.87
C GLY A 80 -6.80 -1.39 -13.75
N LYS A 81 -8.12 -1.20 -13.63
CA LYS A 81 -8.88 -0.26 -14.47
C LYS A 81 -9.78 0.68 -13.67
N GLY A 82 -9.62 0.72 -12.34
CA GLY A 82 -10.41 1.58 -11.48
C GLY A 82 -10.15 3.07 -11.73
N LYS A 83 -10.96 3.91 -11.12
CA LYS A 83 -10.84 5.36 -11.29
C LYS A 83 -9.53 5.91 -10.75
N SER A 84 -9.02 5.36 -9.66
CA SER A 84 -7.76 5.83 -9.07
C SER A 84 -6.87 4.69 -8.57
N ILE A 85 -7.42 3.60 -8.05
CA ILE A 85 -6.64 2.53 -7.44
C ILE A 85 -5.98 1.66 -8.52
N ARG A 86 -4.69 1.33 -8.27
CA ARG A 86 -3.97 0.31 -9.05
C ARG A 86 -3.36 -0.69 -8.10
N GLY A 87 -3.40 -1.97 -8.46
CA GLY A 87 -2.85 -3.04 -7.64
C GLY A 87 -1.40 -3.35 -7.97
N GLN A 88 -0.71 -3.92 -7.00
CA GLN A 88 0.62 -4.48 -7.18
C GLN A 88 0.65 -5.83 -6.46
N LYS A 89 1.13 -6.87 -7.16
CA LYS A 89 1.27 -8.21 -6.59
C LYS A 89 2.68 -8.38 -6.04
N VAL A 90 2.79 -8.82 -4.78
CA VAL A 90 4.08 -9.06 -4.14
C VAL A 90 4.17 -10.53 -3.74
N TYR A 91 5.05 -11.26 -4.40
CA TYR A 91 5.32 -12.67 -4.11
C TYR A 91 6.49 -12.86 -3.17
N LYS A 92 7.42 -11.92 -3.16
CA LYS A 92 8.58 -11.90 -2.28
C LYS A 92 9.08 -10.46 -2.14
N LEU A 93 9.75 -10.18 -1.03
CA LEU A 93 10.26 -8.82 -0.77
C LEU A 93 11.75 -8.75 -1.11
N ASP A 94 12.07 -8.99 -2.39
CA ASP A 94 13.43 -8.87 -2.91
C ASP A 94 13.80 -7.41 -3.20
N LYS A 95 15.02 -7.18 -3.67
CA LYS A 95 15.52 -5.82 -3.89
C LYS A 95 14.65 -5.02 -4.85
N ILE A 96 14.29 -5.59 -5.99
CA ILE A 96 13.52 -4.85 -7.00
C ILE A 96 12.10 -4.56 -6.51
N THR A 97 11.51 -5.47 -5.75
CA THR A 97 10.19 -5.25 -5.16
C THR A 97 10.26 -4.14 -4.13
N ARG A 98 11.27 -4.14 -3.26
CA ARG A 98 11.46 -3.05 -2.29
C ARG A 98 11.66 -1.72 -2.98
N ASP A 99 12.48 -1.68 -4.02
CA ASP A 99 12.70 -0.45 -4.79
C ASP A 99 11.40 0.06 -5.41
N SER A 100 10.56 -0.83 -5.95
CA SER A 100 9.27 -0.44 -6.53
C SER A 100 8.32 0.12 -5.48
N ILE A 101 8.21 -0.53 -4.33
CA ILE A 101 7.36 -0.06 -3.23
C ILE A 101 7.81 1.31 -2.76
N LYS A 102 9.10 1.49 -2.52
CA LYS A 102 9.62 2.79 -2.10
C LYS A 102 9.31 3.87 -3.14
N TYR A 103 9.47 3.56 -4.41
CA TYR A 103 9.18 4.49 -5.50
C TYR A 103 7.70 4.90 -5.49
N TYR A 104 6.79 3.93 -5.36
CA TYR A 104 5.35 4.22 -5.38
C TYR A 104 4.92 4.98 -4.11
N VAL A 105 5.53 4.71 -2.97
CA VAL A 105 5.29 5.52 -1.75
C VAL A 105 5.74 6.96 -1.99
N ASP A 106 6.94 7.17 -2.52
CA ASP A 106 7.47 8.51 -2.76
C ASP A 106 6.61 9.28 -3.77
N GLU A 107 6.18 8.64 -4.85
CA GLU A 107 5.28 9.25 -5.84
C GLU A 107 3.92 9.60 -5.24
N THR A 108 3.39 8.73 -4.40
CA THR A 108 2.13 8.99 -3.70
C THR A 108 2.27 10.18 -2.77
N LEU A 109 3.36 10.24 -2.02
CA LEU A 109 3.61 11.35 -1.10
C LEU A 109 3.67 12.69 -1.85
N MET A 110 4.37 12.72 -2.97
CA MET A 110 4.43 13.93 -3.81
C MET A 110 3.06 14.32 -4.33
N PHE A 111 2.27 13.36 -4.77
CA PHE A 111 0.90 13.61 -5.22
C PHE A 111 0.06 14.23 -4.08
N LEU A 112 0.14 13.65 -2.89
CA LEU A 112 -0.63 14.12 -1.74
C LEU A 112 -0.21 15.53 -1.33
N PHE A 113 1.08 15.83 -1.34
CA PHE A 113 1.56 17.18 -1.05
C PHE A 113 1.01 18.21 -2.03
N LYS A 114 1.06 17.93 -3.32
CA LYS A 114 0.54 18.81 -4.35
C LYS A 114 -0.97 19.01 -4.21
N HIS A 115 -1.69 17.93 -3.97
CA HIS A 115 -3.13 17.96 -3.83
C HIS A 115 -3.54 18.78 -2.61
N ASN A 116 -2.88 18.57 -1.46
CA ASN A 116 -3.17 19.29 -0.22
C ASN A 116 -2.79 20.79 -0.36
N ALA A 117 -1.71 21.09 -1.03
CA ALA A 117 -1.31 22.48 -1.28
C ALA A 117 -2.36 23.21 -2.13
N LEU A 118 -2.88 22.56 -3.17
CA LEU A 118 -3.92 23.16 -4.02
C LEU A 118 -5.21 23.43 -3.25
N LYS A 119 -5.56 22.57 -2.30
CA LYS A 119 -6.75 22.76 -1.46
C LYS A 119 -6.65 23.99 -0.56
N LYS A 120 -5.45 24.43 -0.24
CA LYS A 120 -5.21 25.59 0.63
C LYS A 120 -5.25 26.92 -0.12
N LEU A 121 -5.30 26.87 -1.42
CA LEU A 121 -5.46 28.07 -2.24
C LEU A 121 -6.93 28.44 -2.34
#